data_808cdcc8668786e010959d47ee2fa8d9
#
_entry.id   808cdcc8668786e010959d47ee2fa8d9
#
_cell.length_a   1.000
_cell.length_b   1.000
_cell.length_c   1.000
_cell.angle_alpha   90.00
_cell.angle_beta   90.00
_cell.angle_gamma   90.00
#
_symmetry.space_group_name_H-M   'P 1'
#
loop_
_entity.id
_entity.type
_entity.pdbx_description
1 polymer ?
#
loop_
_entity_poly.entity_id
_entity_poly.type
_entity_poly.pdbx_seq_one_letter_code
_entity_poly.pdbx_strand_id
1 'polypeptide(L)'
;MESRGFLIASGLSQINGGGVLMIRKPGKLPPPVAHKRYFLEYGQDSLEVQPNTEESKKSVVLVDDVLATGGTLKASYELLTENGYTVLGISVLIDLLYLHEKDFSIDGHKVHSVVQYK
;
A
#
# COMPACT_ATOMS: atom_id res chain seq x y z
N MET A 1 2.97 4.09 -2.27
CA MET A 1 3.19 4.51 -0.88
C MET A 1 4.37 5.45 -0.82
N GLU A 2 4.49 6.18 0.22
CA GLU A 2 5.49 7.22 0.42
C GLU A 2 6.89 6.65 0.58
N SER A 3 7.92 7.19 -0.02
CA SER A 3 7.79 8.21 -1.08
C SER A 3 8.25 7.65 -2.42
N ARG A 4 9.09 6.62 -2.41
CA ARG A 4 9.58 5.94 -3.62
C ARG A 4 8.47 5.22 -4.38
N GLY A 5 7.50 4.66 -3.68
CA GLY A 5 6.34 4.03 -4.27
C GLY A 5 5.52 4.98 -5.16
N PHE A 6 5.55 6.28 -4.87
CA PHE A 6 4.84 7.28 -5.68
C PHE A 6 5.40 7.37 -7.10
N LEU A 7 6.71 7.21 -7.27
CA LEU A 7 7.33 7.23 -8.59
C LEU A 7 6.87 6.04 -9.43
N ILE A 8 6.79 4.87 -8.82
CA ILE A 8 6.30 3.65 -9.48
C ILE A 8 4.83 3.81 -9.84
N ALA A 9 4.02 4.28 -8.91
CA ALA A 9 2.59 4.50 -9.13
C ALA A 9 2.33 5.53 -10.24
N SER A 10 3.10 6.62 -10.27
CA SER A 10 2.99 7.65 -11.31
C SER A 10 3.33 7.07 -12.69
N GLY A 11 4.37 6.26 -12.79
CA GLY A 11 4.74 5.60 -14.05
C GLY A 11 3.65 4.66 -14.54
N LEU A 12 3.06 3.85 -13.66
CA LEU A 12 1.95 2.98 -14.00
C LEU A 12 0.71 3.76 -14.41
N SER A 13 0.42 4.87 -13.74
CA SER A 13 -0.70 5.75 -14.07
C SER A 13 -0.56 6.31 -15.48
N GLN A 14 0.62 6.73 -15.89
CA GLN A 14 0.88 7.23 -17.24
C GLN A 14 0.64 6.17 -18.30
N ILE A 15 1.01 4.92 -18.02
CA ILE A 15 0.86 3.81 -18.97
C ILE A 15 -0.61 3.36 -19.05
N ASN A 16 -1.30 3.26 -17.92
CA ASN A 16 -2.64 2.66 -17.84
C ASN A 16 -3.77 3.69 -17.78
N GLY A 17 -3.46 4.97 -17.70
CA GLY A 17 -4.46 6.03 -17.67
C GLY A 17 -5.22 6.22 -16.37
N GLY A 18 -4.82 5.55 -15.30
CA GLY A 18 -5.43 5.71 -13.96
C GLY A 18 -4.84 6.88 -13.19
N GLY A 19 -5.49 7.26 -12.10
CA GLY A 19 -4.97 8.24 -11.15
C GLY A 19 -4.03 7.62 -10.12
N VAL A 20 -3.47 8.46 -9.26
CA VAL A 20 -2.62 8.04 -8.14
C VAL A 20 -3.28 8.44 -6.84
N LEU A 21 -3.48 7.47 -5.94
CA LEU A 21 -3.94 7.70 -4.58
C LEU A 21 -2.74 7.55 -3.66
N MET A 22 -2.49 8.56 -2.84
CA MET A 22 -1.32 8.57 -1.95
C MET A 22 -1.68 8.05 -0.56
N ILE A 23 -0.87 7.10 -0.06
CA ILE A 23 -0.86 6.70 1.34
C ILE A 23 0.40 7.29 1.95
N ARG A 24 0.25 8.09 3.00
CA ARG A 24 1.35 8.88 3.54
C ARG A 24 1.43 8.80 5.06
N LYS A 25 2.55 9.18 5.60
CA LYS A 25 2.73 9.39 7.04
C LYS A 25 1.82 10.52 7.53
N PRO A 26 1.48 10.55 8.84
CA PRO A 26 0.55 11.55 9.38
C PRO A 26 0.94 12.99 9.09
N GLY A 27 -0.07 13.82 8.84
CA GLY A 27 0.11 15.26 8.68
C GLY A 27 0.52 15.72 7.30
N LYS A 28 0.62 14.82 6.31
CA LYS A 28 1.08 15.17 4.95
C LYS A 28 -0.04 15.26 3.92
N LEU A 29 -1.24 14.85 4.25
CA LEU A 29 -2.39 14.91 3.37
C LEU A 29 -3.37 15.99 3.81
N PRO A 30 -4.01 16.69 2.85
CA PRO A 30 -5.10 17.59 3.20
C PRO A 30 -6.31 16.82 3.72
N PRO A 31 -7.08 17.39 4.66
CA PRO A 31 -8.29 16.75 5.15
C PRO A 31 -9.36 16.62 4.04
N PRO A 32 -10.31 15.69 4.15
CA PRO A 32 -10.42 14.69 5.22
C PRO A 32 -9.42 13.55 5.07
N VAL A 33 -8.96 13.00 6.20
CA VAL A 33 -8.04 11.86 6.20
C VAL A 33 -8.57 10.76 7.13
N ALA A 34 -8.31 9.51 6.75
CA ALA A 34 -8.44 8.34 7.62
C ALA A 34 -7.06 7.85 7.97
N HIS A 35 -6.90 7.28 9.16
CA HIS A 35 -5.59 6.80 9.59
C HIS A 35 -5.67 5.38 10.13
N LYS A 36 -4.52 4.69 10.10
CA LYS A 36 -4.33 3.35 10.64
C LYS A 36 -3.01 3.30 11.39
N ARG A 37 -3.04 2.91 12.66
CA ARG A 37 -1.84 2.61 13.43
C ARG A 37 -1.44 1.17 13.19
N TYR A 38 -0.16 0.92 13.14
CA TYR A 38 0.38 -0.43 13.09
C TYR A 38 1.65 -0.54 13.94
N PHE A 39 1.94 -1.76 14.38
CA PHE A 39 3.02 -2.01 15.31
C PHE A 39 4.27 -2.48 14.56
N LEU A 40 5.40 -1.90 14.94
CA LEU A 40 6.73 -2.29 14.52
C LEU A 40 7.42 -2.96 15.71
N GLU A 41 8.55 -3.63 15.47
CA GLU A 41 9.36 -4.20 16.55
C GLU A 41 9.77 -3.16 17.60
N TYR A 42 9.95 -1.92 17.19
CA TYR A 42 10.45 -0.83 18.02
C TYR A 42 9.40 0.19 18.44
N GLY A 43 8.12 -0.07 18.17
CA GLY A 43 7.07 0.87 18.54
C GLY A 43 5.90 0.85 17.58
N GLN A 44 5.29 2.01 17.39
CA GLN A 44 4.13 2.20 16.52
C GLN A 44 4.46 3.16 15.39
N ASP A 45 3.80 2.96 14.27
CA ASP A 45 3.75 3.93 13.19
C ASP A 45 2.30 4.10 12.73
N SER A 46 2.05 5.06 11.88
CA SER A 46 0.70 5.39 11.43
C SER A 46 0.74 5.79 9.97
N LEU A 47 -0.33 5.46 9.26
CA LEU A 47 -0.51 5.84 7.85
C LEU A 47 -1.84 6.54 7.69
N GLU A 48 -1.91 7.42 6.70
CA GLU A 48 -3.12 8.16 6.36
C GLU A 48 -3.43 8.03 4.87
N VAL A 49 -4.72 8.04 4.56
CA VAL A 49 -5.25 8.08 3.20
C VAL A 49 -6.47 8.97 3.19
N GLN A 50 -6.74 9.60 2.07
CA GLN A 50 -8.01 10.30 1.89
C GLN A 50 -9.10 9.25 1.62
N PRO A 51 -10.20 9.22 2.42
CA PRO A 51 -11.24 8.23 2.23
C PRO A 51 -11.98 8.44 0.91
N ASN A 52 -12.50 7.36 0.37
CA ASN A 52 -13.38 7.43 -0.79
C ASN A 52 -14.73 8.01 -0.36
N THR A 53 -15.12 9.12 -0.95
CA THR A 53 -16.38 9.81 -0.64
C THR A 53 -17.54 9.45 -1.59
N GLU A 54 -17.27 8.63 -2.59
CA GLU A 54 -18.28 8.14 -3.54
C GLU A 54 -19.09 7.00 -2.93
N GLU A 55 -20.33 6.81 -3.40
CA GLU A 55 -21.20 5.74 -2.91
C GLU A 55 -20.67 4.35 -3.26
N SER A 56 -20.09 4.19 -4.44
CA SER A 56 -19.49 2.94 -4.87
C SER A 56 -18.02 2.86 -4.50
N LYS A 57 -17.53 1.66 -4.20
CA LYS A 57 -16.12 1.44 -3.93
C LYS A 57 -15.27 1.67 -5.17
N LYS A 58 -14.10 2.26 -4.98
CA LYS A 58 -13.10 2.42 -6.04
C LYS A 58 -12.12 1.26 -6.01
N SER A 59 -11.82 0.74 -7.18
CA SER A 59 -10.81 -0.31 -7.35
C SER A 59 -9.43 0.30 -7.47
N VAL A 60 -8.48 -0.24 -6.70
CA VAL A 60 -7.09 0.23 -6.66
C VAL A 60 -6.12 -0.94 -6.70
N VAL A 61 -4.91 -0.68 -7.13
CA VAL A 61 -3.77 -1.59 -6.96
C VAL A 61 -2.80 -0.94 -5.97
N LEU A 62 -2.43 -1.68 -4.95
CA LEU A 62 -1.48 -1.22 -3.94
C LEU A 62 -0.06 -1.43 -4.44
N VAL A 63 0.71 -0.35 -4.51
CA VAL A 63 2.06 -0.35 -5.09
C VAL A 63 3.06 0.21 -4.08
N ASP A 64 4.19 -0.47 -3.93
CA ASP A 64 5.31 0.03 -3.14
C ASP A 64 6.64 -0.38 -3.79
N ASP A 65 7.74 0.16 -3.27
CA ASP A 65 9.06 -0.17 -3.78
C ASP A 65 9.59 -1.51 -3.23
N VAL A 66 9.41 -1.77 -1.93
CA VAL A 66 10.00 -2.94 -1.26
C VAL A 66 8.98 -3.66 -0.39
N LEU A 67 8.95 -4.99 -0.49
CA LEU A 67 8.34 -5.87 0.51
C LEU A 67 9.45 -6.36 1.44
N ALA A 68 9.43 -5.91 2.68
CA ALA A 68 10.32 -6.37 3.74
C ALA A 68 9.55 -7.31 4.68
N THR A 69 9.16 -6.86 5.85
CA THR A 69 8.37 -7.68 6.79
C THR A 69 6.89 -7.77 6.44
N GLY A 70 6.39 -6.85 5.66
CA GLY A 70 4.99 -6.83 5.22
C GLY A 70 4.05 -6.02 6.11
N GLY A 71 4.53 -5.50 7.24
CA GLY A 71 3.69 -4.76 8.17
C GLY A 71 3.06 -3.50 7.57
N THR A 72 3.85 -2.73 6.83
CA THR A 72 3.38 -1.51 6.18
C THR A 72 2.37 -1.80 5.06
N LEU A 73 2.63 -2.82 4.24
CA LEU A 73 1.69 -3.24 3.19
C LEU A 73 0.37 -3.72 3.78
N LYS A 74 0.44 -4.51 4.84
CA LYS A 74 -0.76 -5.02 5.52
C LYS A 74 -1.59 -3.88 6.10
N ALA A 75 -0.95 -2.93 6.78
CA ALA A 75 -1.63 -1.76 7.33
C ALA A 75 -2.26 -0.91 6.21
N SER A 76 -1.57 -0.74 5.09
CA SER A 76 -2.08 -0.01 3.94
C SER A 76 -3.29 -0.70 3.31
N TYR A 77 -3.25 -2.01 3.18
CA TYR A 77 -4.38 -2.80 2.69
C TYR A 77 -5.62 -2.60 3.58
N GLU A 78 -5.45 -2.75 4.89
CA GLU A 78 -6.54 -2.58 5.84
C GLU A 78 -7.11 -1.16 5.81
N LEU A 79 -6.23 -0.15 5.74
CA LEU A 79 -6.64 1.25 5.65
C LEU A 79 -7.49 1.51 4.40
N LEU A 80 -7.09 0.99 3.26
CA LEU A 80 -7.83 1.13 2.01
C LEU A 80 -9.19 0.44 2.07
N THR A 81 -9.23 -0.81 2.51
CA THR A 81 -10.49 -1.58 2.57
C THR A 81 -11.48 -1.00 3.57
N GLU A 82 -11.01 -0.40 4.64
CA GLU A 82 -11.85 0.25 5.65
C GLU A 82 -12.40 1.61 5.18
N ASN A 83 -11.85 2.18 4.10
CA ASN A 83 -12.16 3.55 3.66
C ASN A 83 -12.72 3.65 2.24
N GLY A 84 -13.38 2.60 1.77
CA GLY A 84 -14.15 2.65 0.54
C GLY A 84 -13.40 2.25 -0.71
N TYR A 85 -12.29 1.54 -0.58
CA TYR A 85 -11.50 1.04 -1.71
C TYR A 85 -11.53 -0.47 -1.77
N THR A 86 -11.53 -1.01 -2.99
CA THR A 86 -11.35 -2.44 -3.25
C THR A 86 -9.94 -2.64 -3.81
N VAL A 87 -9.11 -3.39 -3.11
CA VAL A 87 -7.75 -3.68 -3.55
C VAL A 87 -7.79 -4.88 -4.48
N LEU A 88 -7.42 -4.68 -5.74
CA LEU A 88 -7.42 -5.73 -6.77
C LEU A 88 -6.13 -6.54 -6.79
N GLY A 89 -5.05 -5.97 -6.31
CA GLY A 89 -3.76 -6.63 -6.29
C GLY A 89 -2.72 -5.79 -5.55
N ILE A 90 -1.58 -6.41 -5.27
CA ILE A 90 -0.47 -5.80 -4.57
C ILE A 90 0.80 -6.05 -5.36
N SER A 91 1.56 -5.00 -5.66
CA SER A 91 2.77 -5.10 -6.44
C SER A 91 3.90 -4.29 -5.82
N VAL A 92 5.09 -4.87 -5.79
CA VAL A 92 6.31 -4.21 -5.32
C VAL A 92 7.41 -4.39 -6.35
N LEU A 93 8.40 -3.52 -6.32
CA LEU A 93 9.57 -3.66 -7.18
C LEU A 93 10.50 -4.76 -6.66
N ILE A 94 10.79 -4.74 -5.37
CA ILE A 94 11.76 -5.63 -4.72
C ILE A 94 11.08 -6.41 -3.60
N ASP A 95 11.28 -7.72 -3.59
CA ASP A 95 10.82 -8.60 -2.53
C ASP A 95 12.03 -9.18 -1.78
N LEU A 96 12.14 -8.87 -0.48
CA LEU A 96 13.17 -9.39 0.41
C LEU A 96 12.65 -10.66 1.08
N LEU A 97 12.81 -11.80 0.42
CA LEU A 97 12.22 -13.08 0.82
C LEU A 97 12.62 -13.54 2.23
N TYR A 98 13.78 -13.13 2.71
CA TYR A 98 14.30 -13.52 4.02
C TYR A 98 13.66 -12.77 5.20
N LEU A 99 12.84 -11.76 4.94
CA LEU A 99 12.23 -10.94 5.99
C LEU A 99 10.75 -11.26 6.24
N HIS A 100 10.16 -12.17 5.49
CA HIS A 100 8.76 -12.56 5.68
C HIS A 100 8.56 -14.06 5.40
N GLU A 101 7.36 -14.56 5.68
CA GLU A 101 7.00 -15.95 5.43
C GLU A 101 7.03 -16.28 3.95
N LYS A 102 7.36 -17.54 3.63
CA LYS A 102 7.49 -18.02 2.26
C LYS A 102 6.25 -17.79 1.41
N ASP A 103 5.07 -17.99 1.99
CA ASP A 103 3.79 -17.83 1.30
C ASP A 103 3.07 -16.56 1.75
N PHE A 104 3.81 -15.48 1.94
CA PHE A 104 3.24 -14.21 2.39
C PHE A 104 2.11 -13.77 1.47
N SER A 105 0.98 -13.50 2.10
CA SER A 105 -0.20 -12.95 1.41
C SER A 105 -0.97 -12.05 2.36
N ILE A 106 -1.78 -11.16 1.79
CA ILE A 106 -2.66 -10.27 2.55
C ILE A 106 -4.07 -10.52 2.04
N ASP A 107 -4.91 -11.10 2.89
CA ASP A 107 -6.31 -11.41 2.60
C ASP A 107 -6.47 -12.17 1.25
N GLY A 108 -5.63 -13.17 1.05
CA GLY A 108 -5.62 -13.98 -0.17
C GLY A 108 -4.87 -13.37 -1.35
N HIS A 109 -4.39 -12.14 -1.25
CA HIS A 109 -3.61 -11.49 -2.29
C HIS A 109 -2.13 -11.80 -2.12
N LYS A 110 -1.54 -12.51 -3.06
CA LYS A 110 -0.09 -12.66 -3.13
C LYS A 110 0.52 -11.39 -3.67
N VAL A 111 1.71 -11.05 -3.16
CA VAL A 111 2.42 -9.85 -3.61
C VAL A 111 3.19 -10.18 -4.87
N HIS A 112 2.90 -9.46 -5.95
CA HIS A 112 3.66 -9.54 -7.18
C HIS A 112 4.94 -8.71 -7.03
N SER A 113 6.09 -9.26 -7.43
CA SER A 113 7.37 -8.56 -7.37
C SER A 113 8.13 -8.71 -8.68
N VAL A 114 8.96 -7.70 -8.99
CA VAL A 114 9.81 -7.72 -10.19
C VAL A 114 11.14 -8.41 -9.89
N VAL A 115 11.74 -8.08 -8.75
CA VAL A 115 13.03 -8.62 -8.32
C VAL A 115 12.89 -9.23 -6.93
N GLN A 116 13.49 -10.40 -6.72
CA GLN A 116 13.47 -11.09 -5.43
C GLN A 116 14.90 -11.30 -4.93
N TYR A 117 15.10 -11.08 -3.64
CA TYR A 117 16.35 -11.35 -2.95
C TYR A 117 16.12 -12.41 -1.86
N LYS A 118 16.87 -13.46 -1.94
CA LYS A 118 16.83 -14.58 -0.96
C LYS A 118 17.67 -14.32 0.28
#